data_a3b8147602e7771d088f91cd94159ae9
#
_entry.id   a3b8147602e7771d088f91cd94159ae9
#
_cell.length_a   1.000
_cell.length_b   1.000
_cell.length_c   1.000
_cell.angle_alpha   90.00
_cell.angle_beta   90.00
_cell.angle_gamma   90.00
#
_symmetry.space_group_name_H-M   'P 1'
#
loop_
_entity.id
_entity.type
_entity.pdbx_description
1 polymer ?
#
loop_
_entity_poly.entity_id
_entity_poly.type
_entity_poly.pdbx_seq_one_letter_code
_entity_poly.pdbx_strand_id
1 'polypeptide(L)'
;MTQSSQARRTVQPEEGLRLLLDPYLCFGPGTEHLRGTLAEIAHDAAALGLALCVEKKSWDEAATDPDVVRRQVPLWRFEPLLKIEELPLPSQRDLEARFMPARNEIDRADLRLLGALHARIVELLIADDGRLHRIAGRAGLGHRVLTPSDALAWLEALAGEARELAVTEVEPRAALSNPALEGMLAEDCEPFDPYLASRLEAPGTRVLVANDNRRPVALGVITNEAPELTLAAIACADAARGSRAIEPVVAAALTLARRQRVALRALVPPHLDHVLLLLDQLAFERRGRDRHGRAIFHHGLDEANARPAAGRDAWLLPLDVASHDRLVPELAGATQAELFPAAPAPQSLGSPLRKQLLAAREAREPRPGDLLLLVHARTADRVRPASVTAAARVARVGHAATIGELLAQCAGRPCESLARLRELLEAGSVSVFDLHWLGRLARPLPVAAMIERGVIAQTPGTRVRLPAEALLRLAPDLALA
;
A
#
# COMPACT_ATOMS: atom_id res chain seq x y z
N MET A 1 16.46 22.18 -40.15
CA MET A 1 16.83 21.64 -38.82
C MET A 1 16.57 22.72 -37.80
N THR A 2 15.36 22.74 -37.27
CA THR A 2 14.90 23.70 -36.25
C THR A 2 14.81 22.93 -34.94
N GLN A 3 15.78 23.14 -34.05
CA GLN A 3 15.77 22.62 -32.68
C GLN A 3 14.69 23.38 -31.91
N SER A 4 13.63 22.68 -31.63
CA SER A 4 12.61 23.12 -30.66
C SER A 4 13.21 23.02 -29.25
N SER A 5 13.70 24.17 -28.75
CA SER A 5 14.08 24.38 -27.38
C SER A 5 12.79 24.40 -26.53
N GLN A 6 12.35 23.25 -26.06
CA GLN A 6 11.38 23.22 -24.96
C GLN A 6 12.07 23.78 -23.70
N ALA A 7 11.79 25.05 -23.42
CA ALA A 7 12.15 25.66 -22.14
C ALA A 7 11.54 24.83 -21.01
N ARG A 8 12.38 24.09 -20.28
CA ARG A 8 12.01 23.44 -19.02
C ARG A 8 11.52 24.54 -18.08
N ARG A 9 10.21 24.59 -17.86
CA ARG A 9 9.64 25.34 -16.72
C ARG A 9 10.18 24.66 -15.45
N THR A 10 11.17 25.25 -14.83
CA THR A 10 11.55 24.95 -13.45
C THR A 10 10.35 25.34 -12.58
N VAL A 11 9.54 24.35 -12.21
CA VAL A 11 8.51 24.54 -11.18
C VAL A 11 9.27 24.78 -9.89
N GLN A 12 9.10 25.97 -9.31
CA GLN A 12 9.63 26.22 -7.96
C GLN A 12 8.93 25.27 -6.99
N PRO A 13 9.68 24.58 -6.09
CA PRO A 13 9.06 23.71 -5.09
C PRO A 13 8.01 24.50 -4.30
N GLU A 14 6.80 23.94 -4.18
CA GLU A 14 5.81 24.55 -3.30
C GLU A 14 6.37 24.61 -1.89
N GLU A 15 6.33 25.79 -1.24
CA GLU A 15 6.81 25.95 0.13
C GLU A 15 6.09 24.93 1.04
N GLY A 16 6.86 24.02 1.65
CA GLY A 16 6.35 23.06 2.62
C GLY A 16 6.25 21.60 2.19
N LEU A 17 6.33 21.25 0.91
CA LEU A 17 6.22 19.84 0.47
C LEU A 17 7.60 19.18 0.37
N ARG A 18 8.01 18.48 1.43
CA ARG A 18 9.35 17.93 1.60
C ARG A 18 9.33 16.43 1.82
N LEU A 19 10.13 15.70 1.03
CA LEU A 19 10.38 14.28 1.18
C LEU A 19 11.79 14.09 1.75
N LEU A 20 11.89 13.53 2.95
CA LEU A 20 13.19 13.28 3.58
C LEU A 20 13.72 11.92 3.13
N LEU A 21 14.94 11.91 2.64
CA LEU A 21 15.63 10.69 2.26
C LEU A 21 16.55 10.24 3.40
N ASP A 22 16.48 8.99 3.79
CA ASP A 22 17.44 8.39 4.69
C ASP A 22 18.83 8.39 4.01
N PRO A 23 19.85 9.04 4.58
CA PRO A 23 21.18 9.09 4.00
C PRO A 23 21.81 7.72 3.75
N TYR A 24 21.43 6.71 4.55
CA TYR A 24 21.92 5.34 4.36
C TYR A 24 21.58 4.78 2.96
N LEU A 25 20.46 5.16 2.38
CA LEU A 25 20.10 4.76 1.00
C LEU A 25 21.09 5.28 -0.03
N CYS A 26 21.75 6.39 0.27
CA CYS A 26 22.72 7.00 -0.64
C CYS A 26 24.13 6.43 -0.48
N PHE A 27 24.52 6.10 0.74
CA PHE A 27 25.90 5.82 1.13
C PHE A 27 26.08 4.46 1.80
N GLY A 28 24.99 3.75 2.12
CA GLY A 28 25.03 2.45 2.79
C GLY A 28 25.67 1.37 1.92
N PRO A 29 26.39 0.40 2.51
CA PRO A 29 26.87 -0.76 1.79
C PRO A 29 25.67 -1.59 1.29
N GLY A 30 25.77 -2.13 0.08
CA GLY A 30 24.72 -2.97 -0.52
C GLY A 30 23.54 -2.18 -1.13
N THR A 31 23.59 -0.85 -1.18
CA THR A 31 22.52 -0.01 -1.76
C THR A 31 22.70 0.29 -3.25
N GLU A 32 23.67 -0.33 -3.91
CA GLU A 32 23.97 -0.11 -5.32
C GLU A 32 22.77 -0.41 -6.22
N HIS A 33 21.97 -1.40 -5.87
CA HIS A 33 20.76 -1.78 -6.60
C HIS A 33 19.66 -0.72 -6.56
N LEU A 34 19.64 0.17 -5.53
CA LEU A 34 18.67 1.25 -5.38
C LEU A 34 18.99 2.50 -6.20
N ARG A 35 20.18 2.60 -6.81
CA ARG A 35 20.63 3.82 -7.51
C ARG A 35 19.68 4.26 -8.62
N GLY A 36 19.17 3.30 -9.40
CA GLY A 36 18.17 3.57 -10.45
C GLY A 36 16.89 4.15 -9.87
N THR A 37 16.34 3.47 -8.88
CA THR A 37 15.09 3.85 -8.19
C THR A 37 15.20 5.23 -7.54
N LEU A 38 16.34 5.54 -6.89
CA LEU A 38 16.55 6.85 -6.27
C LEU A 38 16.67 7.98 -7.32
N ALA A 39 17.26 7.70 -8.48
CA ALA A 39 17.31 8.66 -9.57
C ALA A 39 15.92 8.93 -10.16
N GLU A 40 15.09 7.92 -10.30
CA GLU A 40 13.70 8.04 -10.73
C GLU A 40 12.88 8.82 -9.70
N ILE A 41 13.01 8.50 -8.41
CA ILE A 41 12.37 9.25 -7.31
C ILE A 41 12.74 10.75 -7.38
N ALA A 42 14.04 11.06 -7.57
CA ALA A 42 14.48 12.45 -7.65
C ALA A 42 13.91 13.16 -8.88
N HIS A 43 13.82 12.47 -10.01
CA HIS A 43 13.25 12.99 -11.25
C HIS A 43 11.76 13.29 -11.09
N ASP A 44 10.99 12.31 -10.58
CA ASP A 44 9.54 12.40 -10.46
C ASP A 44 9.11 13.39 -9.37
N ALA A 45 9.83 13.42 -8.22
CA ALA A 45 9.61 14.44 -7.21
C ALA A 45 9.81 15.85 -7.77
N ALA A 46 10.89 16.09 -8.52
CA ALA A 46 11.15 17.37 -9.14
C ALA A 46 10.07 17.74 -10.19
N ALA A 47 9.61 16.78 -10.99
CA ALA A 47 8.53 16.97 -11.97
C ALA A 47 7.20 17.38 -11.30
N LEU A 48 6.94 16.88 -10.09
CA LEU A 48 5.75 17.21 -9.29
C LEU A 48 5.92 18.47 -8.43
N GLY A 49 7.11 19.10 -8.44
CA GLY A 49 7.41 20.26 -7.58
C GLY A 49 7.58 19.91 -6.11
N LEU A 50 7.93 18.65 -5.78
CA LEU A 50 8.22 18.20 -4.43
C LEU A 50 9.72 18.36 -4.13
N ALA A 51 10.08 18.81 -2.93
CA ALA A 51 11.47 18.94 -2.52
C ALA A 51 11.98 17.64 -1.91
N LEU A 52 12.92 16.97 -2.57
CA LEU A 52 13.64 15.86 -1.98
C LEU A 52 14.79 16.39 -1.13
N CYS A 53 14.82 16.00 0.15
CA CYS A 53 15.70 16.56 1.17
C CYS A 53 16.56 15.49 1.84
N VAL A 54 17.70 15.89 2.36
CA VAL A 54 18.51 15.11 3.30
C VAL A 54 18.87 15.94 4.52
N GLU A 55 19.06 15.28 5.67
CA GLU A 55 19.60 15.93 6.85
C GLU A 55 21.08 16.27 6.63
N LYS A 56 21.47 17.56 6.77
CA LYS A 56 22.84 18.00 6.50
C LYS A 56 23.85 17.29 7.39
N LYS A 57 23.56 17.11 8.68
CA LYS A 57 24.48 16.43 9.60
C LYS A 57 24.81 15.02 9.15
N SER A 58 23.81 14.24 8.79
CA SER A 58 24.01 12.89 8.27
C SER A 58 24.73 12.89 6.92
N TRP A 59 24.48 13.92 6.08
CA TRP A 59 25.23 14.12 4.84
C TRP A 59 26.69 14.41 5.10
N ASP A 60 27.01 15.32 6.03
CA ASP A 60 28.39 15.68 6.36
C ASP A 60 29.14 14.50 6.99
N GLU A 61 28.47 13.69 7.83
CA GLU A 61 29.01 12.45 8.39
C GLU A 61 29.35 11.45 7.28
N ALA A 62 28.45 11.22 6.31
CA ALA A 62 28.69 10.35 5.18
C ALA A 62 29.78 10.86 4.24
N ALA A 63 29.84 12.18 3.99
CA ALA A 63 30.85 12.81 3.15
C ALA A 63 32.27 12.75 3.75
N THR A 64 32.38 12.62 5.07
CA THR A 64 33.64 12.52 5.81
C THR A 64 34.02 11.09 6.21
N ASP A 65 33.25 10.07 5.80
CA ASP A 65 33.54 8.66 6.08
C ASP A 65 34.98 8.32 5.66
N PRO A 66 35.80 7.74 6.54
CA PRO A 66 37.18 7.37 6.22
C PRO A 66 37.28 6.30 5.11
N ASP A 67 36.23 5.55 4.85
CA ASP A 67 36.19 4.57 3.77
C ASP A 67 36.07 5.29 2.41
N VAL A 68 37.19 5.25 1.65
CA VAL A 68 37.30 5.88 0.31
C VAL A 68 36.29 5.29 -0.67
N VAL A 69 35.95 4.01 -0.56
CA VAL A 69 34.99 3.34 -1.46
C VAL A 69 33.58 3.86 -1.20
N ARG A 70 33.23 4.08 0.06
CA ARG A 70 31.94 4.70 0.44
C ARG A 70 31.82 6.14 -0.01
N ARG A 71 32.93 6.92 0.04
CA ARG A 71 32.98 8.31 -0.46
C ARG A 71 32.94 8.44 -1.98
N GLN A 72 33.25 7.38 -2.73
CA GLN A 72 33.23 7.40 -4.20
C GLN A 72 31.83 7.33 -4.81
N VAL A 73 30.78 7.19 -4.00
CA VAL A 73 29.43 7.48 -4.51
C VAL A 73 29.43 8.96 -4.90
N PRO A 74 29.25 9.28 -6.19
CA PRO A 74 29.45 10.65 -6.66
C PRO A 74 28.44 11.58 -5.97
N LEU A 75 28.89 12.38 -5.02
CA LEU A 75 28.11 13.41 -4.31
C LEU A 75 27.33 14.31 -5.29
N TRP A 76 27.85 14.52 -6.52
CA TRP A 76 27.20 15.29 -7.55
C TRP A 76 25.83 14.73 -8.00
N ARG A 77 25.55 13.42 -7.80
CA ARG A 77 24.23 12.83 -8.09
C ARG A 77 23.16 13.32 -7.15
N PHE A 78 23.57 13.83 -5.98
CA PHE A 78 22.68 14.33 -4.95
C PHE A 78 22.76 15.84 -4.78
N GLU A 79 23.50 16.54 -5.66
CA GLU A 79 23.50 18.01 -5.69
C GLU A 79 22.10 18.65 -5.79
N PRO A 80 21.10 17.99 -6.45
CA PRO A 80 19.75 18.51 -6.47
C PRO A 80 19.01 18.40 -5.13
N LEU A 81 19.54 17.61 -4.14
CA LEU A 81 18.87 17.43 -2.88
C LEU A 81 18.97 18.68 -2.01
N LEU A 82 17.83 19.10 -1.46
CA LEU A 82 17.80 20.20 -0.52
C LEU A 82 18.41 19.72 0.82
N LYS A 83 19.50 20.31 1.24
CA LYS A 83 20.11 20.05 2.55
C LYS A 83 19.37 20.85 3.61
N ILE A 84 18.73 20.15 4.54
CA ILE A 84 18.09 20.81 5.68
C ILE A 84 19.17 21.04 6.73
N GLU A 85 19.58 22.31 6.91
CA GLU A 85 20.75 22.67 7.76
C GLU A 85 20.48 22.51 9.24
N GLU A 86 19.32 22.96 9.73
CA GLU A 86 18.90 22.81 11.10
C GLU A 86 17.45 22.36 11.17
N LEU A 87 17.24 21.16 11.69
CA LEU A 87 15.92 20.68 12.02
C LEU A 87 15.55 21.23 13.40
N PRO A 88 14.48 22.01 13.58
CA PRO A 88 13.99 22.42 14.88
C PRO A 88 13.36 21.22 15.61
N LEU A 89 14.20 20.24 15.94
CA LEU A 89 13.78 18.99 16.55
C LEU A 89 13.50 19.16 18.06
N PRO A 90 12.61 18.36 18.62
CA PRO A 90 12.52 18.14 20.06
C PRO A 90 13.88 17.71 20.64
N SER A 91 14.05 17.88 21.95
CA SER A 91 15.30 17.44 22.60
C SER A 91 15.52 15.93 22.41
N GLN A 92 16.77 15.48 22.43
CA GLN A 92 17.11 14.05 22.35
C GLN A 92 16.31 13.20 23.36
N ARG A 93 16.14 13.73 24.59
CA ARG A 93 15.36 13.07 25.63
C ARG A 93 13.88 12.92 25.25
N ASP A 94 13.29 13.91 24.61
CA ASP A 94 11.88 13.84 24.18
C ASP A 94 11.71 12.85 23.03
N LEU A 95 12.67 12.81 22.10
CA LEU A 95 12.71 11.84 21.01
C LEU A 95 12.83 10.40 21.54
N GLU A 96 13.74 10.17 22.51
CA GLU A 96 13.91 8.87 23.15
C GLU A 96 12.65 8.43 23.91
N ALA A 97 12.02 9.36 24.64
CA ALA A 97 10.77 9.08 25.35
C ALA A 97 9.62 8.74 24.38
N ARG A 98 9.63 9.35 23.20
CA ARG A 98 8.57 9.16 22.19
C ARG A 98 8.73 7.88 21.39
N PHE A 99 9.95 7.55 20.99
CA PHE A 99 10.23 6.48 20.04
C PHE A 99 10.90 5.27 20.69
N MET A 100 12.13 5.44 21.17
CA MET A 100 12.93 4.43 21.84
C MET A 100 14.19 5.04 22.46
N PRO A 101 14.80 4.41 23.47
CA PRO A 101 16.13 4.81 23.95
C PRO A 101 17.20 4.61 22.87
N ALA A 102 18.06 5.62 22.67
CA ALA A 102 19.20 5.52 21.76
C ALA A 102 20.37 4.80 22.44
N ARG A 103 20.91 3.78 21.80
CA ARG A 103 22.04 2.97 22.28
C ARG A 103 23.38 3.39 21.65
N ASN A 104 23.32 4.01 20.47
CA ASN A 104 24.46 4.38 19.65
C ASN A 104 24.12 5.59 18.77
N GLU A 105 25.07 6.06 17.96
CA GLU A 105 24.88 7.20 17.05
C GLU A 105 23.90 6.89 15.92
N ILE A 106 23.82 5.63 15.44
CA ILE A 106 22.84 5.21 14.42
C ILE A 106 21.42 5.38 14.96
N ASP A 107 21.17 4.89 16.20
CA ASP A 107 19.90 5.09 16.87
C ASP A 107 19.52 6.57 16.99
N ARG A 108 20.50 7.45 17.27
CA ARG A 108 20.28 8.90 17.34
C ARG A 108 19.97 9.50 15.98
N ALA A 109 20.61 9.03 14.90
CA ALA A 109 20.30 9.45 13.56
C ALA A 109 18.86 9.07 13.19
N ASP A 110 18.45 7.82 13.42
CA ASP A 110 17.08 7.34 13.20
C ASP A 110 16.06 8.21 13.96
N LEU A 111 16.36 8.53 15.23
CA LEU A 111 15.46 9.36 16.04
C LEU A 111 15.35 10.79 15.50
N ARG A 112 16.40 11.37 14.91
CA ARG A 112 16.32 12.67 14.25
C ARG A 112 15.43 12.64 13.02
N LEU A 113 15.57 11.61 12.18
CA LEU A 113 14.71 11.43 10.99
C LEU A 113 13.23 11.28 11.39
N LEU A 114 12.93 10.43 12.37
CA LEU A 114 11.58 10.26 12.91
C LEU A 114 11.07 11.53 13.62
N GLY A 115 11.96 12.26 14.27
CA GLY A 115 11.66 13.54 14.90
C GLY A 115 11.22 14.59 13.88
N ALA A 116 11.91 14.71 12.75
CA ALA A 116 11.56 15.58 11.64
C ALA A 116 10.16 15.25 11.08
N LEU A 117 9.88 13.95 10.90
CA LEU A 117 8.59 13.47 10.46
C LEU A 117 7.48 13.77 11.47
N HIS A 118 7.75 13.56 12.77
CA HIS A 118 6.79 13.81 13.86
C HIS A 118 6.49 15.30 14.01
N ALA A 119 7.52 16.15 13.95
CA ALA A 119 7.39 17.60 14.03
C ALA A 119 6.78 18.23 12.76
N ARG A 120 6.44 17.42 11.75
CA ARG A 120 5.90 17.87 10.45
C ARG A 120 6.82 18.88 9.72
N ILE A 121 8.13 18.73 9.91
CA ILE A 121 9.14 19.47 9.13
C ILE A 121 9.20 18.92 7.71
N VAL A 122 8.92 17.63 7.58
CA VAL A 122 8.80 16.90 6.31
C VAL A 122 7.50 16.09 6.28
N GLU A 123 6.94 15.89 5.10
CA GLU A 123 5.70 15.14 4.91
C GLU A 123 5.94 13.63 4.98
N LEU A 124 7.01 13.16 4.36
CA LEU A 124 7.33 11.74 4.23
C LEU A 124 8.81 11.48 4.49
N LEU A 125 9.11 10.28 4.94
CA LEU A 125 10.46 9.72 5.06
C LEU A 125 10.59 8.53 4.11
N ILE A 126 11.63 8.50 3.31
CA ILE A 126 11.98 7.38 2.44
C ILE A 126 13.17 6.65 3.08
N ALA A 127 12.97 5.41 3.48
CA ALA A 127 13.96 4.58 4.14
C ALA A 127 13.75 3.10 3.83
N ASP A 128 14.82 2.32 3.78
CA ASP A 128 14.75 0.85 3.56
C ASP A 128 15.04 0.04 4.85
N ASP A 129 15.29 0.72 5.97
CA ASP A 129 15.51 0.08 7.26
C ASP A 129 14.20 -0.38 7.90
N GLY A 130 13.96 -1.70 7.93
CA GLY A 130 12.79 -2.30 8.57
C GLY A 130 12.66 -1.98 10.06
N ARG A 131 13.76 -1.71 10.77
CA ARG A 131 13.73 -1.26 12.16
C ARG A 131 13.11 0.13 12.28
N LEU A 132 13.51 1.05 11.40
CA LEU A 132 12.97 2.41 11.35
C LEU A 132 11.46 2.37 11.07
N HIS A 133 11.02 1.56 10.12
CA HIS A 133 9.61 1.35 9.81
C HIS A 133 8.82 0.82 11.02
N ARG A 134 9.37 -0.15 11.78
CA ARG A 134 8.72 -0.69 12.99
C ARG A 134 8.58 0.36 14.09
N ILE A 135 9.60 1.19 14.30
CA ILE A 135 9.56 2.27 15.31
C ILE A 135 8.51 3.31 14.90
N ALA A 136 8.51 3.74 13.64
CA ALA A 136 7.52 4.64 13.08
C ALA A 136 6.09 4.07 13.23
N GLY A 137 5.90 2.79 12.95
CA GLY A 137 4.61 2.11 13.09
C GLY A 137 4.06 2.18 14.51
N ARG A 138 4.90 1.89 15.53
CA ARG A 138 4.51 2.00 16.95
C ARG A 138 4.15 3.42 17.37
N ALA A 139 4.80 4.41 16.78
CA ALA A 139 4.53 5.82 17.03
C ALA A 139 3.34 6.39 16.24
N GLY A 140 2.65 5.58 15.42
CA GLY A 140 1.55 5.99 14.55
C GLY A 140 1.99 6.73 13.29
N LEU A 141 3.28 6.71 12.95
CA LEU A 141 3.88 7.37 11.79
C LEU A 141 4.19 6.41 10.63
N GLY A 142 3.92 5.10 10.80
CA GLY A 142 4.32 4.09 9.83
C GLY A 142 3.76 4.30 8.41
N HIS A 143 2.61 4.96 8.29
CA HIS A 143 2.03 5.33 6.99
C HIS A 143 2.80 6.45 6.27
N ARG A 144 3.69 7.16 6.95
CA ARG A 144 4.50 8.25 6.43
C ARG A 144 5.97 7.85 6.18
N VAL A 145 6.31 6.59 6.40
CA VAL A 145 7.64 6.05 6.09
C VAL A 145 7.48 5.07 4.95
N LEU A 146 8.14 5.34 3.83
CA LEU A 146 8.04 4.57 2.59
C LEU A 146 9.35 3.87 2.29
N THR A 147 9.27 2.65 1.72
CA THR A 147 10.44 2.07 1.04
C THR A 147 10.71 2.84 -0.26
N PRO A 148 11.90 2.77 -0.86
CA PRO A 148 12.15 3.37 -2.16
C PRO A 148 11.16 2.92 -3.24
N SER A 149 10.80 1.64 -3.28
CA SER A 149 9.82 1.09 -4.21
C SER A 149 8.41 1.66 -3.98
N ASP A 150 7.97 1.76 -2.72
CA ASP A 150 6.66 2.35 -2.39
C ASP A 150 6.62 3.86 -2.67
N ALA A 151 7.75 4.57 -2.45
CA ALA A 151 7.86 5.99 -2.75
C ALA A 151 7.77 6.26 -4.25
N LEU A 152 8.45 5.46 -5.08
CA LEU A 152 8.35 5.57 -6.54
C LEU A 152 6.91 5.33 -7.00
N ALA A 153 6.26 4.27 -6.52
CA ALA A 153 4.87 3.98 -6.84
C ALA A 153 3.91 5.12 -6.45
N TRP A 154 4.17 5.75 -5.31
CA TRP A 154 3.39 6.89 -4.83
C TRP A 154 3.57 8.12 -5.74
N LEU A 155 4.81 8.41 -6.18
CA LEU A 155 5.09 9.50 -7.12
C LEU A 155 4.46 9.25 -8.49
N GLU A 156 4.56 8.04 -9.04
CA GLU A 156 3.87 7.64 -10.28
C GLU A 156 2.34 7.86 -10.16
N ALA A 157 1.76 7.52 -9.02
CA ALA A 157 0.32 7.74 -8.80
C ALA A 157 -0.04 9.22 -8.75
N LEU A 158 0.77 10.04 -8.09
CA LEU A 158 0.57 11.50 -8.06
C LEU A 158 0.71 12.14 -9.45
N ALA A 159 1.57 11.60 -10.30
CA ALA A 159 1.69 12.00 -11.70
C ALA A 159 0.48 11.54 -12.55
N GLY A 160 -0.36 10.64 -12.05
CA GLY A 160 -1.45 10.01 -12.80
C GLY A 160 -0.98 8.83 -13.66
N GLU A 161 0.21 8.30 -13.42
CA GLU A 161 0.88 7.25 -14.19
C GLU A 161 0.96 5.92 -13.44
N ALA A 162 0.15 5.74 -12.39
CA ALA A 162 0.19 4.55 -11.56
C ALA A 162 0.11 3.26 -12.38
N ARG A 163 1.08 2.37 -12.16
CA ARG A 163 1.16 1.07 -12.82
C ARG A 163 0.73 -0.04 -11.88
N GLU A 164 -0.07 -0.96 -12.37
CA GLU A 164 -0.37 -2.19 -11.66
C GLU A 164 0.59 -3.31 -12.00
N LEU A 165 0.85 -4.13 -10.97
CA LEU A 165 1.59 -5.36 -11.15
C LEU A 165 0.62 -6.50 -11.47
N ALA A 166 0.78 -7.09 -12.66
CA ALA A 166 -0.01 -8.25 -13.03
C ALA A 166 0.48 -9.49 -12.27
N VAL A 167 -0.46 -10.23 -11.66
CA VAL A 167 -0.16 -11.51 -11.03
C VAL A 167 -0.52 -12.64 -11.98
N THR A 168 0.45 -13.51 -12.25
CA THR A 168 0.28 -14.71 -13.06
C THR A 168 0.57 -15.96 -12.23
N GLU A 169 -0.20 -17.03 -12.48
CA GLU A 169 0.14 -18.35 -11.93
C GLU A 169 1.13 -19.03 -12.88
N VAL A 170 2.23 -19.50 -12.33
CA VAL A 170 3.32 -20.17 -13.05
C VAL A 170 3.41 -21.62 -12.56
N GLU A 171 3.68 -22.56 -13.44
CA GLU A 171 3.92 -23.94 -13.04
C GLU A 171 5.18 -24.02 -12.16
N PRO A 172 5.16 -24.77 -11.04
CA PRO A 172 6.29 -24.81 -10.10
C PRO A 172 7.64 -25.19 -10.75
N ARG A 173 7.64 -26.14 -11.70
CA ARG A 173 8.85 -26.50 -12.44
C ARG A 173 9.39 -25.38 -13.33
N ALA A 174 8.48 -24.65 -13.97
CA ALA A 174 8.85 -23.49 -14.79
C ALA A 174 9.43 -22.35 -13.92
N ALA A 175 8.93 -22.20 -12.69
CA ALA A 175 9.48 -21.23 -11.74
C ALA A 175 10.93 -21.57 -11.36
N LEU A 176 11.25 -22.84 -11.09
CA LEU A 176 12.61 -23.30 -10.80
C LEU A 176 13.56 -23.18 -12.01
N SER A 177 13.03 -23.19 -13.23
CA SER A 177 13.82 -23.03 -14.46
C SER A 177 14.01 -21.58 -14.87
N ASN A 178 13.40 -20.64 -14.18
CA ASN A 178 13.53 -19.20 -14.45
C ASN A 178 14.59 -18.60 -13.50
N PRO A 179 15.77 -18.17 -13.99
CA PRO A 179 16.88 -17.71 -13.14
C PRO A 179 16.50 -16.54 -12.22
N ALA A 180 15.57 -15.67 -12.63
CA ALA A 180 15.12 -14.55 -11.80
C ALA A 180 14.26 -15.02 -10.61
N LEU A 181 13.40 -16.02 -10.82
CA LEU A 181 12.56 -16.58 -9.76
C LEU A 181 13.38 -17.49 -8.84
N GLU A 182 14.28 -18.30 -9.41
CA GLU A 182 15.22 -19.13 -8.67
C GLU A 182 16.10 -18.27 -7.75
N GLY A 183 16.66 -17.17 -8.27
CA GLY A 183 17.46 -16.23 -7.48
C GLY A 183 16.70 -15.65 -6.29
N MET A 184 15.46 -15.19 -6.48
CA MET A 184 14.62 -14.68 -5.39
C MET A 184 14.34 -15.78 -4.33
N LEU A 185 14.04 -17.00 -4.74
CA LEU A 185 13.79 -18.11 -3.82
C LEU A 185 15.04 -18.49 -3.03
N ALA A 186 16.19 -18.55 -3.69
CA ALA A 186 17.46 -18.86 -3.06
C ALA A 186 17.86 -17.81 -2.02
N GLU A 187 17.63 -16.54 -2.32
CA GLU A 187 18.01 -15.43 -1.45
C GLU A 187 17.07 -15.27 -0.25
N ASP A 188 15.78 -15.25 -0.49
CA ASP A 188 14.79 -14.91 0.53
C ASP A 188 14.25 -16.14 1.30
N CYS A 189 14.22 -17.32 0.70
CA CYS A 189 13.47 -18.45 1.23
C CYS A 189 14.33 -19.66 1.61
N GLU A 190 15.29 -20.07 0.79
CA GLU A 190 16.07 -21.30 1.04
C GLU A 190 16.80 -21.33 2.39
N PRO A 191 17.37 -20.21 2.90
CA PRO A 191 18.01 -20.21 4.21
C PRO A 191 17.07 -20.58 5.36
N PHE A 192 15.74 -20.42 5.15
CA PHE A 192 14.70 -20.64 6.16
C PHE A 192 13.77 -21.82 5.83
N ASP A 193 13.88 -22.41 4.65
CA ASP A 193 13.09 -23.59 4.27
C ASP A 193 13.92 -24.58 3.45
N PRO A 194 14.64 -25.48 4.11
CA PRO A 194 15.44 -26.51 3.43
C PRO A 194 14.60 -27.51 2.62
N TYR A 195 13.28 -27.49 2.79
CA TYR A 195 12.33 -28.35 2.07
C TYR A 195 11.59 -27.62 0.94
N LEU A 196 11.99 -26.39 0.60
CA LEU A 196 11.32 -25.59 -0.41
C LEU A 196 11.22 -26.30 -1.77
N ALA A 197 12.31 -26.92 -2.22
CA ALA A 197 12.32 -27.69 -3.47
C ALA A 197 11.28 -28.83 -3.45
N SER A 198 11.23 -29.62 -2.36
CA SER A 198 10.24 -30.70 -2.20
C SER A 198 8.81 -30.16 -2.15
N ARG A 199 8.59 -28.96 -1.58
CA ARG A 199 7.27 -28.31 -1.57
C ARG A 199 6.85 -27.88 -2.97
N LEU A 200 7.78 -27.36 -3.78
CA LEU A 200 7.52 -26.98 -5.16
C LEU A 200 7.15 -28.19 -6.04
N GLU A 201 7.68 -29.38 -5.74
CA GLU A 201 7.33 -30.61 -6.42
C GLU A 201 6.05 -31.29 -5.90
N ALA A 202 5.53 -30.83 -4.75
CA ALA A 202 4.35 -31.43 -4.13
C ALA A 202 3.08 -31.17 -4.99
N PRO A 203 2.20 -32.18 -5.13
CA PRO A 203 0.95 -32.02 -5.86
C PRO A 203 0.09 -30.90 -5.29
N GLY A 204 -0.48 -30.08 -6.18
CA GLY A 204 -1.34 -28.97 -5.79
C GLY A 204 -0.61 -27.69 -5.35
N THR A 205 0.72 -27.69 -5.39
CA THR A 205 1.50 -26.47 -5.21
C THR A 205 1.29 -25.51 -6.37
N ARG A 206 1.17 -24.22 -6.07
CA ARG A 206 1.00 -23.13 -7.02
C ARG A 206 2.04 -22.07 -6.78
N VAL A 207 2.54 -21.45 -7.83
CA VAL A 207 3.45 -20.31 -7.76
C VAL A 207 2.77 -19.10 -8.38
N LEU A 208 2.58 -18.08 -7.56
CA LEU A 208 2.03 -16.78 -7.99
C LEU A 208 3.21 -15.84 -8.21
N VAL A 209 3.25 -15.17 -9.35
CA VAL A 209 4.33 -14.24 -9.72
C VAL A 209 3.74 -12.89 -10.06
N ALA A 210 4.16 -11.85 -9.32
CA ALA A 210 3.89 -10.46 -9.67
C ALA A 210 4.93 -9.98 -10.68
N ASN A 211 4.46 -9.35 -11.76
CA ASN A 211 5.28 -8.89 -12.86
C ASN A 211 5.13 -7.38 -13.05
N ASP A 212 6.24 -6.68 -13.23
CA ASP A 212 6.31 -5.32 -13.75
C ASP A 212 6.81 -5.38 -15.19
N ASN A 213 5.98 -4.98 -16.16
CA ASN A 213 6.33 -5.02 -17.59
C ASN A 213 6.93 -6.38 -18.04
N ARG A 214 6.34 -7.51 -17.61
CA ARG A 214 6.80 -8.89 -17.84
C ARG A 214 8.08 -9.29 -17.08
N ARG A 215 8.64 -8.41 -16.27
CA ARG A 215 9.76 -8.74 -15.39
C ARG A 215 9.22 -9.21 -14.04
N PRO A 216 9.56 -10.40 -13.56
CA PRO A 216 9.13 -10.84 -12.25
C PRO A 216 9.76 -9.97 -11.16
N VAL A 217 8.94 -9.49 -10.23
CA VAL A 217 9.37 -8.61 -9.13
C VAL A 217 9.06 -9.19 -7.76
N ALA A 218 8.08 -10.10 -7.67
CA ALA A 218 7.80 -10.85 -6.44
C ALA A 218 7.14 -12.18 -6.76
N LEU A 219 7.23 -13.12 -5.84
CA LEU A 219 6.55 -14.40 -5.95
C LEU A 219 6.03 -14.90 -4.60
N GLY A 220 5.06 -15.82 -4.67
CA GLY A 220 4.55 -16.55 -3.53
C GLY A 220 4.30 -18.00 -3.89
N VAL A 221 4.76 -18.92 -3.04
CA VAL A 221 4.53 -20.37 -3.18
C VAL A 221 3.38 -20.76 -2.27
N ILE A 222 2.31 -21.29 -2.85
CA ILE A 222 1.12 -21.73 -2.12
C ILE A 222 1.08 -23.25 -2.11
N THR A 223 0.95 -23.82 -0.92
CA THR A 223 0.74 -25.26 -0.69
C THR A 223 -0.62 -25.50 -0.06
N ASN A 224 -1.21 -26.65 -0.37
CA ASN A 224 -2.47 -27.08 0.24
C ASN A 224 -2.15 -27.98 1.45
N GLU A 225 -2.15 -27.42 2.64
CA GLU A 225 -1.91 -28.13 3.89
C GLU A 225 -3.21 -28.18 4.71
N ALA A 226 -4.13 -29.06 4.34
CA ALA A 226 -5.45 -29.15 4.99
C ALA A 226 -5.35 -29.06 6.52
N PRO A 227 -6.21 -28.24 7.18
CA PRO A 227 -7.41 -27.58 6.65
C PRO A 227 -7.18 -26.16 6.11
N GLU A 228 -5.96 -25.72 5.88
CA GLU A 228 -5.60 -24.35 5.50
C GLU A 228 -4.85 -24.31 4.17
N LEU A 229 -4.92 -23.21 3.46
CA LEU A 229 -3.93 -22.86 2.44
C LEU A 229 -2.72 -22.24 3.13
N THR A 230 -1.53 -22.64 2.71
CA THR A 230 -0.29 -22.07 3.25
C THR A 230 0.46 -21.32 2.15
N LEU A 231 0.69 -20.03 2.36
CA LEU A 231 1.67 -19.25 1.62
C LEU A 231 3.05 -19.59 2.22
N ALA A 232 3.64 -20.65 1.69
CA ALA A 232 4.79 -21.34 2.27
C ALA A 232 6.12 -20.58 2.05
N ALA A 233 6.18 -19.79 0.96
CA ALA A 233 7.32 -18.92 0.67
C ALA A 233 6.81 -17.61 0.06
N ILE A 234 7.50 -16.52 0.39
CA ILE A 234 7.32 -15.18 -0.18
C ILE A 234 8.70 -14.65 -0.47
N ALA A 235 8.93 -14.17 -1.68
CA ALA A 235 10.19 -13.56 -2.08
C ALA A 235 9.96 -12.36 -3.01
N CYS A 236 10.89 -11.43 -3.04
CA CYS A 236 10.86 -10.30 -3.97
C CYS A 236 12.26 -9.90 -4.42
N ALA A 237 12.35 -9.31 -5.61
CA ALA A 237 13.60 -8.75 -6.09
C ALA A 237 14.05 -7.57 -5.22
N ASP A 238 15.35 -7.44 -4.95
CA ASP A 238 15.91 -6.39 -4.10
C ASP A 238 15.45 -4.98 -4.45
N ALA A 239 15.46 -4.64 -5.75
CA ALA A 239 15.02 -3.33 -6.24
C ALA A 239 13.51 -3.09 -6.07
N ALA A 240 12.73 -4.14 -5.80
CA ALA A 240 11.27 -4.07 -5.65
C ALA A 240 10.81 -4.32 -4.20
N ARG A 241 11.75 -4.35 -3.23
CA ARG A 241 11.40 -4.55 -1.81
C ARG A 241 10.46 -3.47 -1.34
N GLY A 242 9.22 -3.87 -1.07
CA GLY A 242 8.16 -2.97 -0.65
C GLY A 242 6.80 -3.64 -0.66
N SER A 243 5.81 -2.93 -0.15
CA SER A 243 4.44 -3.44 -0.07
C SER A 243 3.80 -3.58 -1.45
N ARG A 244 4.18 -2.73 -2.41
CA ARG A 244 3.65 -2.75 -3.79
C ARG A 244 3.85 -4.10 -4.47
N ALA A 245 5.04 -4.69 -4.36
CA ALA A 245 5.35 -5.94 -5.07
C ALA A 245 4.66 -7.16 -4.44
N ILE A 246 4.57 -7.20 -3.13
CA ILE A 246 4.06 -8.35 -2.37
C ILE A 246 2.54 -8.34 -2.23
N GLU A 247 1.91 -7.18 -2.11
CA GLU A 247 0.47 -7.09 -1.86
C GLU A 247 -0.38 -7.78 -2.94
N PRO A 248 -0.10 -7.67 -4.24
CA PRO A 248 -0.82 -8.42 -5.27
C PRO A 248 -0.73 -9.94 -5.11
N VAL A 249 0.43 -10.45 -4.70
CA VAL A 249 0.65 -11.88 -4.43
C VAL A 249 -0.21 -12.35 -3.25
N VAL A 250 -0.19 -11.60 -2.14
CA VAL A 250 -1.02 -11.87 -0.95
C VAL A 250 -2.51 -11.79 -1.30
N ALA A 251 -2.93 -10.82 -2.11
CA ALA A 251 -4.31 -10.67 -2.57
C ALA A 251 -4.78 -11.87 -3.39
N ALA A 252 -3.94 -12.35 -4.30
CA ALA A 252 -4.24 -13.55 -5.09
C ALA A 252 -4.33 -14.80 -4.19
N ALA A 253 -3.43 -14.94 -3.21
CA ALA A 253 -3.48 -16.02 -2.23
C ALA A 253 -4.77 -15.98 -1.38
N LEU A 254 -5.17 -14.81 -0.89
CA LEU A 254 -6.44 -14.62 -0.17
C LEU A 254 -7.65 -14.94 -1.04
N THR A 255 -7.62 -14.56 -2.31
CA THR A 255 -8.69 -14.88 -3.26
C THR A 255 -8.83 -16.39 -3.44
N LEU A 256 -7.71 -17.12 -3.53
CA LEU A 256 -7.72 -18.58 -3.60
C LEU A 256 -8.28 -19.20 -2.32
N ALA A 257 -7.85 -18.74 -1.15
CA ALA A 257 -8.33 -19.22 0.14
C ALA A 257 -9.85 -19.01 0.30
N ARG A 258 -10.37 -17.85 -0.09
CA ARG A 258 -11.80 -17.54 -0.07
C ARG A 258 -12.60 -18.46 -1.01
N ARG A 259 -12.11 -18.69 -2.24
CA ARG A 259 -12.77 -19.61 -3.19
C ARG A 259 -12.87 -21.03 -2.66
N GLN A 260 -11.84 -21.47 -1.94
CA GLN A 260 -11.81 -22.81 -1.34
C GLN A 260 -12.49 -22.85 0.04
N ARG A 261 -12.87 -21.70 0.59
CA ARG A 261 -13.47 -21.56 1.95
C ARG A 261 -12.55 -22.10 3.04
N VAL A 262 -11.27 -21.82 2.95
CA VAL A 262 -10.24 -22.20 3.93
C VAL A 262 -9.46 -20.97 4.42
N ALA A 263 -8.92 -21.05 5.63
CA ALA A 263 -8.05 -20.00 6.14
C ALA A 263 -6.74 -19.92 5.34
N LEU A 264 -6.08 -18.77 5.36
CA LEU A 264 -4.75 -18.57 4.78
C LEU A 264 -3.72 -18.43 5.91
N ARG A 265 -2.72 -19.29 5.91
CA ARG A 265 -1.53 -19.20 6.74
C ARG A 265 -0.37 -18.65 5.88
N ALA A 266 0.44 -17.74 6.41
CA ALA A 266 1.64 -17.27 5.74
C ALA A 266 2.87 -17.49 6.61
N LEU A 267 3.97 -17.96 6.00
CA LEU A 267 5.26 -18.21 6.62
C LEU A 267 6.25 -17.19 6.09
N VAL A 268 6.71 -16.28 6.93
CA VAL A 268 7.54 -15.14 6.52
C VAL A 268 8.92 -15.20 7.17
N PRO A 269 10.00 -15.22 6.38
CA PRO A 269 11.35 -15.08 6.88
C PRO A 269 11.54 -13.79 7.71
N PRO A 270 12.37 -13.83 8.77
CA PRO A 270 12.49 -12.70 9.71
C PRO A 270 13.16 -11.46 9.12
N HIS A 271 13.89 -11.58 8.02
CA HIS A 271 14.56 -10.46 7.35
C HIS A 271 13.65 -9.71 6.37
N LEU A 272 12.48 -10.26 6.02
CA LEU A 272 11.51 -9.62 5.14
C LEU A 272 10.59 -8.66 5.94
N ASP A 273 11.18 -7.64 6.56
CA ASP A 273 10.47 -6.70 7.42
C ASP A 273 9.28 -6.02 6.74
N HIS A 274 9.41 -5.68 5.45
CA HIS A 274 8.33 -5.08 4.65
C HIS A 274 7.12 -6.03 4.49
N VAL A 275 7.36 -7.35 4.38
CA VAL A 275 6.29 -8.36 4.33
C VAL A 275 5.60 -8.50 5.69
N LEU A 276 6.41 -8.55 6.77
CA LEU A 276 5.88 -8.61 8.13
C LEU A 276 4.96 -7.41 8.43
N LEU A 277 5.40 -6.20 8.08
CA LEU A 277 4.62 -4.99 8.24
C LEU A 277 3.35 -4.98 7.38
N LEU A 278 3.45 -5.46 6.14
CA LEU A 278 2.29 -5.57 5.25
C LEU A 278 1.22 -6.49 5.83
N LEU A 279 1.60 -7.69 6.29
CA LEU A 279 0.64 -8.65 6.85
C LEU A 279 0.00 -8.13 8.15
N ASP A 280 0.76 -7.45 9.01
CA ASP A 280 0.20 -6.77 10.18
C ASP A 280 -0.83 -5.69 9.77
N GLN A 281 -0.55 -4.91 8.71
CA GLN A 281 -1.47 -3.91 8.17
C GLN A 281 -2.72 -4.52 7.50
N LEU A 282 -2.62 -5.75 7.01
CA LEU A 282 -3.72 -6.49 6.39
C LEU A 282 -4.55 -7.29 7.41
N ALA A 283 -4.36 -7.03 8.70
CA ALA A 283 -5.06 -7.69 9.80
C ALA A 283 -4.83 -9.22 9.89
N PHE A 284 -3.68 -9.71 9.41
CA PHE A 284 -3.28 -11.05 9.72
C PHE A 284 -2.89 -11.17 11.20
N GLU A 285 -3.38 -12.22 11.86
CA GLU A 285 -3.02 -12.54 13.24
C GLU A 285 -1.65 -13.21 13.30
N ARG A 286 -0.71 -12.63 14.03
CA ARG A 286 0.61 -13.24 14.25
C ARG A 286 0.52 -14.30 15.33
N ARG A 287 0.80 -15.58 14.99
CA ARG A 287 0.66 -16.76 15.89
C ARG A 287 1.99 -17.32 16.40
N GLY A 288 3.09 -16.61 16.22
CA GLY A 288 4.40 -17.03 16.70
C GLY A 288 5.43 -17.23 15.60
N ARG A 289 6.30 -18.21 15.78
CA ARG A 289 7.35 -18.60 14.81
C ARG A 289 7.38 -20.13 14.65
N ASP A 290 7.76 -20.58 13.46
CA ASP A 290 8.02 -21.99 13.23
C ASP A 290 9.42 -22.41 13.73
N ARG A 291 9.73 -23.69 13.56
CA ARG A 291 11.03 -24.26 13.98
C ARG A 291 12.24 -23.68 13.22
N HIS A 292 12.02 -23.02 12.10
CA HIS A 292 13.03 -22.39 11.26
C HIS A 292 13.12 -20.86 11.51
N GLY A 293 12.39 -20.35 12.50
CA GLY A 293 12.38 -18.94 12.88
C GLY A 293 11.49 -18.04 12.03
N ARG A 294 10.77 -18.59 11.01
CA ARG A 294 9.82 -17.83 10.20
C ARG A 294 8.61 -17.40 11.04
N ALA A 295 8.16 -16.18 10.88
CA ALA A 295 6.94 -15.72 11.52
C ALA A 295 5.72 -16.41 10.89
N ILE A 296 4.79 -16.87 11.73
CA ILE A 296 3.53 -17.48 11.32
C ILE A 296 2.45 -16.43 11.44
N PHE A 297 1.79 -16.16 10.32
CA PHE A 297 0.61 -15.30 10.25
C PHE A 297 -0.59 -16.12 9.81
N HIS A 298 -1.77 -15.74 10.31
CA HIS A 298 -3.02 -16.42 10.02
C HIS A 298 -4.10 -15.40 9.67
N HIS A 299 -4.83 -15.67 8.60
CA HIS A 299 -6.01 -14.91 8.20
C HIS A 299 -7.21 -15.85 8.20
N GLY A 300 -8.16 -15.61 9.12
CA GLY A 300 -9.33 -16.47 9.30
C GLY A 300 -10.37 -16.31 8.19
N LEU A 301 -11.28 -17.29 8.11
CA LEU A 301 -12.44 -17.25 7.20
C LEU A 301 -13.56 -16.30 7.65
N ASP A 302 -13.55 -15.86 8.91
CA ASP A 302 -14.65 -15.07 9.50
C ASP A 302 -14.90 -13.74 8.79
N GLU A 303 -13.98 -13.34 7.92
CA GLU A 303 -14.12 -12.18 7.02
C GLU A 303 -14.82 -12.49 5.69
N ALA A 304 -15.24 -13.74 5.42
CA ALA A 304 -15.97 -14.10 4.20
C ALA A 304 -17.35 -13.41 4.08
N ASN A 305 -17.82 -12.81 5.16
CA ASN A 305 -19.03 -12.00 5.18
C ASN A 305 -18.68 -10.56 5.54
N ALA A 306 -19.26 -9.62 4.82
CA ALA A 306 -19.15 -8.22 5.14
C ALA A 306 -19.86 -7.91 6.46
N ARG A 307 -19.12 -7.96 7.58
CA ARG A 307 -19.61 -7.61 8.91
C ARG A 307 -18.73 -6.57 9.57
N PRO A 308 -19.30 -5.63 10.33
CA PRO A 308 -18.49 -4.73 11.14
C PRO A 308 -17.79 -5.51 12.26
N ALA A 309 -16.67 -4.99 12.75
CA ALA A 309 -16.07 -5.53 13.97
C ALA A 309 -17.04 -5.39 15.15
N ALA A 310 -16.85 -6.18 16.22
CA ALA A 310 -17.73 -6.14 17.39
C ALA A 310 -17.86 -4.72 17.96
N GLY A 311 -19.09 -4.25 18.14
CA GLY A 311 -19.38 -2.90 18.63
C GLY A 311 -19.10 -1.77 17.64
N ARG A 312 -18.93 -2.08 16.35
CA ARG A 312 -18.73 -1.12 15.27
C ARG A 312 -19.95 -0.99 14.38
N ASP A 313 -20.01 0.13 13.68
CA ASP A 313 -21.13 0.47 12.82
C ASP A 313 -20.91 0.00 11.37
N ALA A 314 -21.99 0.01 10.61
CA ALA A 314 -21.94 -0.08 9.15
C ALA A 314 -22.45 1.23 8.52
N TRP A 315 -21.90 1.53 7.35
CA TRP A 315 -22.19 2.76 6.62
C TRP A 315 -22.43 2.45 5.15
N LEU A 316 -23.43 3.11 4.56
CA LEU A 316 -23.56 3.21 3.11
C LEU A 316 -22.77 4.41 2.63
N LEU A 317 -21.94 4.19 1.64
CA LEU A 317 -21.12 5.23 1.03
C LEU A 317 -21.46 5.33 -0.47
N PRO A 318 -22.25 6.35 -0.86
CA PRO A 318 -22.51 6.61 -2.27
C PRO A 318 -21.26 7.15 -2.93
N LEU A 319 -20.90 6.56 -4.07
CA LEU A 319 -19.78 6.97 -4.90
C LEU A 319 -20.29 7.37 -6.27
N ASP A 320 -19.74 8.45 -6.84
CA ASP A 320 -19.90 8.71 -8.25
C ASP A 320 -19.28 7.61 -9.09
N VAL A 321 -19.66 7.51 -10.35
CA VAL A 321 -19.24 6.43 -11.26
C VAL A 321 -17.73 6.36 -11.37
N ALA A 322 -17.06 7.51 -11.53
CA ALA A 322 -15.61 7.54 -11.71
C ALA A 322 -14.85 7.10 -10.45
N SER A 323 -15.30 7.54 -9.27
CA SER A 323 -14.74 7.12 -7.98
C SER A 323 -15.00 5.63 -7.70
N HIS A 324 -16.20 5.14 -8.05
CA HIS A 324 -16.55 3.74 -7.91
C HIS A 324 -15.68 2.86 -8.81
N ASP A 325 -15.57 3.19 -10.11
CA ASP A 325 -14.82 2.39 -11.07
C ASP A 325 -13.31 2.36 -10.78
N ARG A 326 -12.79 3.39 -10.12
CA ARG A 326 -11.41 3.37 -9.61
C ARG A 326 -11.24 2.46 -8.40
N LEU A 327 -12.20 2.44 -7.47
CA LEU A 327 -12.14 1.58 -6.28
C LEU A 327 -12.49 0.12 -6.59
N VAL A 328 -13.36 -0.11 -7.57
CA VAL A 328 -13.88 -1.44 -7.94
C VAL A 328 -13.76 -1.66 -9.45
N PRO A 329 -12.55 -1.60 -10.02
CA PRO A 329 -12.33 -1.68 -11.47
C PRO A 329 -12.83 -2.98 -12.09
N GLU A 330 -12.92 -4.06 -11.29
CA GLU A 330 -13.45 -5.34 -11.74
C GLU A 330 -14.92 -5.26 -12.20
N LEU A 331 -15.62 -4.19 -11.80
CA LEU A 331 -17.00 -3.94 -12.21
C LEU A 331 -17.13 -2.89 -13.32
N ALA A 332 -16.10 -2.11 -13.60
CA ALA A 332 -16.11 -1.03 -14.59
C ALA A 332 -16.35 -1.55 -16.03
N GLY A 333 -15.85 -2.75 -16.37
CA GLY A 333 -15.93 -3.34 -17.69
C GLY A 333 -17.05 -4.36 -17.91
N ALA A 334 -17.82 -4.74 -16.88
CA ALA A 334 -18.71 -5.90 -16.92
C ALA A 334 -19.87 -5.80 -17.95
N THR A 335 -20.26 -4.62 -18.39
CA THR A 335 -21.32 -4.41 -19.39
C THR A 335 -20.85 -4.59 -20.83
N GLN A 336 -19.56 -4.39 -21.12
CA GLN A 336 -19.02 -4.60 -22.48
C GLN A 336 -18.38 -5.98 -22.66
N ALA A 337 -17.84 -6.56 -21.57
CA ALA A 337 -17.19 -7.88 -21.63
C ALA A 337 -18.15 -9.04 -21.92
N GLU A 338 -19.42 -8.91 -21.58
CA GLU A 338 -20.44 -9.92 -21.92
C GLU A 338 -20.71 -10.02 -23.43
N LEU A 339 -20.51 -8.91 -24.17
CA LEU A 339 -20.69 -8.86 -25.62
C LEU A 339 -19.40 -9.12 -26.41
N PHE A 340 -18.23 -8.84 -25.81
CA PHE A 340 -16.92 -9.00 -26.46
C PHE A 340 -15.86 -9.51 -25.45
N PRO A 341 -15.66 -10.82 -25.36
CA PRO A 341 -14.78 -11.44 -24.33
C PRO A 341 -13.28 -11.19 -24.50
N ALA A 342 -12.85 -10.31 -25.39
CA ALA A 342 -11.44 -10.14 -25.75
C ALA A 342 -10.70 -8.93 -25.11
N ALA A 343 -11.37 -8.05 -24.36
CA ALA A 343 -10.68 -6.98 -23.67
C ALA A 343 -10.21 -7.46 -22.29
N PRO A 344 -8.90 -7.36 -21.95
CA PRO A 344 -8.48 -7.57 -20.57
C PRO A 344 -9.27 -6.62 -19.68
N ALA A 345 -9.75 -7.13 -18.52
CA ALA A 345 -10.44 -6.28 -17.54
C ALA A 345 -9.56 -5.05 -17.25
N PRO A 346 -10.16 -3.85 -17.14
CA PRO A 346 -9.40 -2.66 -16.78
C PRO A 346 -8.64 -2.95 -15.48
N GLN A 347 -7.34 -2.76 -15.53
CA GLN A 347 -6.46 -3.05 -14.40
C GLN A 347 -6.79 -2.08 -13.29
N SER A 348 -6.92 -2.56 -12.05
CA SER A 348 -7.25 -1.73 -10.91
C SER A 348 -6.10 -0.77 -10.60
N LEU A 349 -6.34 0.51 -10.50
CA LEU A 349 -5.36 1.47 -10.05
C LEU A 349 -5.18 1.30 -8.54
N GLY A 350 -4.02 0.80 -8.12
CA GLY A 350 -3.63 0.76 -6.72
C GLY A 350 -3.62 -0.61 -6.06
N SER A 351 -3.42 -0.58 -4.76
CA SER A 351 -3.33 -1.77 -3.91
C SER A 351 -4.63 -2.60 -3.95
N PRO A 352 -4.57 -3.91 -4.21
CA PRO A 352 -5.77 -4.74 -4.28
C PRO A 352 -6.44 -4.97 -2.91
N LEU A 353 -5.70 -4.87 -1.81
CA LEU A 353 -6.20 -5.14 -0.45
C LEU A 353 -6.36 -3.89 0.40
N ARG A 354 -5.55 -2.87 0.14
CA ARG A 354 -5.59 -1.60 0.85
C ARG A 354 -6.01 -0.51 -0.12
N LYS A 355 -7.21 -0.02 0.02
CA LYS A 355 -7.71 1.08 -0.81
C LYS A 355 -7.76 2.36 -0.01
N GLN A 356 -7.73 3.48 -0.70
CA GLN A 356 -7.89 4.78 -0.08
C GLN A 356 -9.04 5.51 -0.72
N LEU A 357 -9.88 6.11 0.11
CA LEU A 357 -11.00 6.90 -0.32
C LEU A 357 -10.86 8.30 0.23
N LEU A 358 -11.01 9.27 -0.64
CA LEU A 358 -11.05 10.69 -0.32
C LEU A 358 -12.48 11.19 -0.46
N ALA A 359 -12.96 11.89 0.56
CA ALA A 359 -14.30 12.46 0.54
C ALA A 359 -14.34 13.80 1.30
N ALA A 360 -15.29 14.64 0.97
CA ALA A 360 -15.52 15.85 1.75
C ALA A 360 -15.78 15.50 3.22
N ARG A 361 -15.25 16.33 4.12
CA ARG A 361 -15.43 16.13 5.56
C ARG A 361 -16.90 16.36 5.95
N GLU A 362 -17.43 15.46 6.74
CA GLU A 362 -18.81 15.56 7.27
C GLU A 362 -18.81 15.56 8.81
N ALA A 363 -19.89 16.02 9.42
CA ALA A 363 -20.03 16.08 10.88
C ALA A 363 -20.04 14.69 11.55
N ARG A 364 -20.50 13.67 10.81
CA ARG A 364 -20.49 12.27 11.26
C ARG A 364 -19.74 11.42 10.26
N GLU A 365 -18.75 10.72 10.74
CA GLU A 365 -17.86 9.93 9.91
C GLU A 365 -17.68 8.51 10.46
N PRO A 366 -17.44 7.55 9.55
CA PRO A 366 -17.01 6.20 9.91
C PRO A 366 -15.75 6.24 10.78
N ARG A 367 -15.60 5.26 11.66
CA ARG A 367 -14.45 5.10 12.57
C ARG A 367 -13.63 3.86 12.20
N PRO A 368 -12.38 3.75 12.62
CA PRO A 368 -11.62 2.52 12.45
C PRO A 368 -12.37 1.30 12.98
N GLY A 369 -12.47 0.24 12.17
CA GLY A 369 -13.25 -0.98 12.44
C GLY A 369 -14.68 -0.96 11.90
N ASP A 370 -15.22 0.19 11.51
CA ASP A 370 -16.54 0.26 10.87
C ASP A 370 -16.52 -0.38 9.48
N LEU A 371 -17.67 -0.91 9.07
CA LEU A 371 -17.91 -1.47 7.75
C LEU A 371 -18.40 -0.38 6.80
N LEU A 372 -17.79 -0.27 5.63
CA LEU A 372 -18.28 0.54 4.53
C LEU A 372 -18.86 -0.37 3.45
N LEU A 373 -20.11 -0.11 3.09
CA LEU A 373 -20.81 -0.69 1.96
C LEU A 373 -20.79 0.34 0.83
N LEU A 374 -20.05 0.05 -0.23
CA LEU A 374 -19.87 0.98 -1.34
C LEU A 374 -21.07 0.91 -2.28
N VAL A 375 -21.72 2.05 -2.46
CA VAL A 375 -22.90 2.20 -3.31
C VAL A 375 -22.49 2.82 -4.63
N HIS A 376 -22.63 2.08 -5.72
CA HIS A 376 -22.53 2.64 -7.07
C HIS A 376 -23.72 3.56 -7.33
N ALA A 377 -23.44 4.81 -7.67
CA ALA A 377 -24.50 5.75 -8.06
C ALA A 377 -25.18 5.29 -9.37
N ARG A 378 -26.42 5.70 -9.55
CA ARG A 378 -27.15 5.44 -10.81
C ARG A 378 -26.44 6.14 -11.97
N THR A 379 -26.18 5.41 -13.05
CA THR A 379 -25.65 6.02 -14.27
C THR A 379 -26.71 6.89 -14.96
N ALA A 380 -26.27 7.95 -15.63
CA ALA A 380 -27.18 8.86 -16.34
C ALA A 380 -27.99 8.18 -17.43
N ASP A 381 -27.45 7.15 -18.06
CA ASP A 381 -28.07 6.30 -19.07
C ASP A 381 -29.06 5.27 -18.52
N ARG A 382 -29.23 5.20 -17.20
CA ARG A 382 -30.10 4.26 -16.47
C ARG A 382 -29.78 2.76 -16.67
N VAL A 383 -28.65 2.42 -17.27
CA VAL A 383 -28.26 1.03 -17.54
C VAL A 383 -27.97 0.28 -16.24
N ARG A 384 -27.38 0.98 -15.25
CA ARG A 384 -27.10 0.39 -13.95
C ARG A 384 -27.91 1.08 -12.84
N PRO A 385 -28.76 0.33 -12.11
CA PRO A 385 -29.43 0.86 -10.94
C PRO A 385 -28.43 1.10 -9.80
N ALA A 386 -28.73 2.08 -8.95
CA ALA A 386 -27.95 2.26 -7.73
C ALA A 386 -27.95 0.97 -6.91
N SER A 387 -26.76 0.50 -6.56
CA SER A 387 -26.58 -0.79 -5.85
C SER A 387 -25.35 -0.79 -4.96
N VAL A 388 -25.41 -1.52 -3.86
CA VAL A 388 -24.24 -1.90 -3.08
C VAL A 388 -23.49 -2.96 -3.84
N THR A 389 -22.23 -2.71 -4.14
CA THR A 389 -21.42 -3.56 -5.02
C THR A 389 -20.25 -4.21 -4.31
N ALA A 390 -19.75 -3.59 -3.25
CA ALA A 390 -18.56 -4.01 -2.56
C ALA A 390 -18.57 -3.59 -1.10
N ALA A 391 -17.68 -4.18 -0.32
CA ALA A 391 -17.49 -3.89 1.09
C ALA A 391 -16.01 -3.69 1.42
N ALA A 392 -15.75 -2.78 2.36
CA ALA A 392 -14.45 -2.52 2.93
C ALA A 392 -14.57 -2.24 4.43
N ARG A 393 -13.50 -2.44 5.19
CA ARG A 393 -13.42 -2.06 6.60
C ARG A 393 -12.52 -0.85 6.74
N VAL A 394 -12.94 0.14 7.50
CA VAL A 394 -12.12 1.30 7.81
C VAL A 394 -10.93 0.88 8.65
N ALA A 395 -9.72 1.09 8.15
CA ALA A 395 -8.50 0.84 8.89
C ALA A 395 -8.04 2.09 9.66
N ARG A 396 -8.14 3.25 9.01
CA ARG A 396 -7.73 4.54 9.57
C ARG A 396 -8.58 5.65 8.98
N VAL A 397 -8.77 6.71 9.76
CA VAL A 397 -9.38 7.97 9.29
C VAL A 397 -8.39 9.09 9.54
N GLY A 398 -8.13 9.87 8.53
CA GLY A 398 -7.32 11.07 8.58
C GLY A 398 -8.10 12.27 8.06
N HIS A 399 -7.63 13.46 8.40
CA HIS A 399 -8.21 14.72 7.90
C HIS A 399 -7.09 15.58 7.34
N ALA A 400 -7.38 16.30 6.28
CA ALA A 400 -6.47 17.25 5.67
C ALA A 400 -7.18 18.55 5.31
N ALA A 401 -6.53 19.65 5.61
CA ALA A 401 -6.94 21.00 5.23
C ALA A 401 -5.91 21.66 4.29
N THR A 402 -4.74 21.07 4.17
CA THR A 402 -3.65 21.53 3.30
C THR A 402 -3.16 20.40 2.41
N ILE A 403 -2.49 20.74 1.30
CA ILE A 403 -1.95 19.76 0.38
C ILE A 403 -0.86 18.89 1.05
N GLY A 404 -0.01 19.49 1.90
CA GLY A 404 1.01 18.74 2.66
C GLY A 404 0.40 17.71 3.61
N GLU A 405 -0.66 18.10 4.35
CA GLU A 405 -1.40 17.15 5.19
C GLU A 405 -2.03 16.04 4.36
N LEU A 406 -2.63 16.38 3.21
CA LEU A 406 -3.28 15.41 2.35
C LEU A 406 -2.27 14.41 1.78
N LEU A 407 -1.13 14.87 1.29
CA LEU A 407 -0.05 14.02 0.80
C LEU A 407 0.50 13.10 1.91
N ALA A 408 0.69 13.64 3.13
CA ALA A 408 1.12 12.86 4.28
C ALA A 408 0.10 11.77 4.67
N GLN A 409 -1.21 12.03 4.49
CA GLN A 409 -2.25 11.03 4.74
C GLN A 409 -2.35 9.99 3.61
N CYS A 410 -2.06 10.40 2.36
CA CYS A 410 -2.11 9.53 1.17
C CYS A 410 -0.81 8.75 0.95
N ALA A 411 0.16 8.84 1.84
CA ALA A 411 1.47 8.25 1.69
C ALA A 411 1.43 6.72 1.46
N GLY A 412 2.23 6.27 0.51
CA GLY A 412 2.40 4.86 0.19
C GLY A 412 1.20 4.17 -0.46
N ARG A 413 0.16 4.93 -0.83
CA ARG A 413 -1.03 4.39 -1.49
C ARG A 413 -1.41 5.22 -2.69
N PRO A 414 -1.50 4.63 -3.88
CA PRO A 414 -2.05 5.31 -5.04
C PRO A 414 -3.50 5.71 -4.75
N CYS A 415 -3.80 6.99 -4.81
CA CYS A 415 -5.17 7.45 -4.57
C CYS A 415 -5.68 8.31 -5.72
N GLU A 416 -5.01 9.44 -5.97
CA GLU A 416 -5.41 10.43 -6.96
C GLU A 416 -4.18 11.17 -7.46
N SER A 417 -4.27 11.76 -8.65
CA SER A 417 -3.24 12.67 -9.13
C SER A 417 -3.15 13.92 -8.26
N LEU A 418 -1.97 14.54 -8.23
CA LEU A 418 -1.74 15.77 -7.46
C LEU A 418 -2.72 16.89 -7.86
N ALA A 419 -3.07 16.99 -9.14
CA ALA A 419 -4.07 17.95 -9.62
C ALA A 419 -5.43 17.68 -8.97
N ARG A 420 -5.86 16.43 -8.92
CA ARG A 420 -7.15 16.07 -8.31
C ARG A 420 -7.18 16.29 -6.80
N LEU A 421 -6.05 16.04 -6.12
CA LEU A 421 -5.92 16.33 -4.68
C LEU A 421 -6.10 17.82 -4.38
N ARG A 422 -5.56 18.71 -5.22
CA ARG A 422 -5.75 20.18 -5.11
C ARG A 422 -7.21 20.57 -5.32
N GLU A 423 -7.86 20.06 -6.36
CA GLU A 423 -9.29 20.30 -6.61
C GLU A 423 -10.16 19.89 -5.41
N LEU A 424 -9.89 18.76 -4.78
CA LEU A 424 -10.63 18.31 -3.60
C LEU A 424 -10.46 19.26 -2.41
N LEU A 425 -9.27 19.82 -2.21
CA LEU A 425 -9.01 20.77 -1.14
C LEU A 425 -9.62 22.14 -1.41
N GLU A 426 -9.73 22.58 -2.67
CA GLU A 426 -10.44 23.82 -3.05
C GLU A 426 -11.93 23.74 -2.67
N ALA A 427 -12.52 22.54 -2.73
CA ALA A 427 -13.89 22.31 -2.29
C ALA A 427 -14.07 22.27 -0.76
N GLY A 428 -12.97 22.20 0.01
CA GLY A 428 -12.98 22.19 1.47
C GLY A 428 -12.07 21.14 2.10
N SER A 429 -12.19 20.94 3.42
CA SER A 429 -11.43 19.92 4.14
C SER A 429 -11.80 18.51 3.67
N VAL A 430 -10.78 17.65 3.53
CA VAL A 430 -10.89 16.29 3.02
C VAL A 430 -10.71 15.29 4.14
N SER A 431 -11.60 14.31 4.19
CA SER A 431 -11.43 13.10 5.01
C SER A 431 -10.82 12.00 4.17
N VAL A 432 -9.79 11.38 4.71
CA VAL A 432 -9.03 10.30 4.09
C VAL A 432 -9.35 9.01 4.84
N PHE A 433 -9.95 8.06 4.16
CA PHE A 433 -10.28 6.74 4.72
C PHE A 433 -9.31 5.72 4.14
N ASP A 434 -8.47 5.15 4.98
CA ASP A 434 -7.72 3.95 4.61
C ASP A 434 -8.61 2.74 4.84
N LEU A 435 -8.74 1.92 3.83
CA LEU A 435 -9.67 0.81 3.76
C LEU A 435 -8.95 -0.52 3.63
N HIS A 436 -9.30 -1.48 4.47
CA HIS A 436 -9.07 -2.88 4.18
C HIS A 436 -10.17 -3.38 3.24
N TRP A 437 -9.78 -3.76 2.04
CA TRP A 437 -10.70 -4.26 1.04
C TRP A 437 -11.19 -5.66 1.42
N LEU A 438 -12.48 -5.82 1.66
CA LEU A 438 -13.07 -7.13 1.93
C LEU A 438 -13.42 -7.86 0.64
N GLY A 439 -13.90 -7.15 -0.36
CA GLY A 439 -14.24 -7.72 -1.66
C GLY A 439 -15.49 -7.10 -2.28
N ARG A 440 -15.80 -7.56 -3.48
CA ARG A 440 -17.09 -7.28 -4.11
C ARG A 440 -18.16 -8.20 -3.53
N LEU A 441 -19.39 -7.77 -3.56
CA LEU A 441 -20.51 -8.66 -3.24
C LEU A 441 -20.67 -9.72 -4.34
N ALA A 442 -21.01 -10.93 -3.96
CA ALA A 442 -21.32 -12.02 -4.90
C ALA A 442 -22.47 -11.65 -5.83
N ARG A 443 -23.41 -10.85 -5.34
CA ARG A 443 -24.50 -10.23 -6.11
C ARG A 443 -24.66 -8.79 -5.67
N PRO A 444 -24.62 -7.81 -6.59
CA PRO A 444 -24.94 -6.42 -6.25
C PRO A 444 -26.33 -6.33 -5.59
N LEU A 445 -26.43 -5.64 -4.47
CA LEU A 445 -27.69 -5.43 -3.74
C LEU A 445 -28.31 -4.10 -4.19
N PRO A 446 -29.46 -4.13 -4.91
CA PRO A 446 -30.12 -2.92 -5.35
C PRO A 446 -30.55 -2.03 -4.19
N VAL A 447 -30.32 -0.72 -4.28
CA VAL A 447 -30.79 0.26 -3.29
C VAL A 447 -32.32 0.23 -3.16
N ALA A 448 -33.06 0.00 -4.25
CA ALA A 448 -34.51 -0.18 -4.22
C ALA A 448 -34.94 -1.29 -3.28
N ALA A 449 -34.27 -2.46 -3.31
CA ALA A 449 -34.58 -3.57 -2.40
C ALA A 449 -34.29 -3.22 -0.91
N MET A 450 -33.33 -2.34 -0.65
CA MET A 450 -33.07 -1.84 0.71
C MET A 450 -34.19 -0.90 1.19
N ILE A 451 -34.74 -0.09 0.30
CA ILE A 451 -35.89 0.78 0.58
C ILE A 451 -37.16 -0.09 0.84
N GLU A 452 -37.44 -1.05 -0.01
CA GLU A 452 -38.57 -1.98 0.12
C GLU A 452 -38.53 -2.75 1.46
N ARG A 453 -37.33 -3.12 1.92
CA ARG A 453 -37.13 -3.81 3.22
C ARG A 453 -37.10 -2.85 4.41
N GLY A 454 -37.31 -1.55 4.21
CA GLY A 454 -37.27 -0.54 5.26
C GLY A 454 -35.92 -0.38 5.95
N VAL A 455 -34.83 -0.68 5.24
CA VAL A 455 -33.47 -0.49 5.73
C VAL A 455 -33.03 0.96 5.64
N ILE A 456 -33.43 1.62 4.57
CA ILE A 456 -33.26 3.06 4.32
C ILE A 456 -34.54 3.66 3.75
N ALA A 457 -34.77 4.96 3.98
CA ALA A 457 -35.96 5.63 3.50
C ALA A 457 -35.88 6.07 2.03
N GLN A 458 -34.69 6.35 1.54
CA GLN A 458 -34.44 6.86 0.19
C GLN A 458 -33.04 6.52 -0.29
N THR A 459 -32.78 6.71 -1.57
CA THR A 459 -31.43 6.56 -2.16
C THR A 459 -30.46 7.53 -1.46
N PRO A 460 -29.33 7.04 -0.92
CA PRO A 460 -28.38 7.88 -0.20
C PRO A 460 -27.68 8.84 -1.16
N GLY A 461 -27.74 10.14 -0.87
CA GLY A 461 -26.93 11.17 -1.52
C GLY A 461 -25.64 11.51 -0.76
N THR A 462 -25.58 11.13 0.52
CA THR A 462 -24.43 11.32 1.42
C THR A 462 -24.19 10.02 2.19
N ARG A 463 -23.16 9.99 3.03
CA ARG A 463 -22.89 8.83 3.91
C ARG A 463 -24.04 8.57 4.88
N VAL A 464 -24.51 7.33 4.94
CA VAL A 464 -25.63 6.95 5.81
C VAL A 464 -25.19 5.84 6.75
N ARG A 465 -25.27 6.09 8.05
CA ARG A 465 -25.05 5.07 9.09
C ARG A 465 -26.22 4.09 9.12
N LEU A 466 -25.92 2.81 9.07
CA LEU A 466 -26.90 1.74 9.18
C LEU A 466 -27.00 1.28 10.65
N PRO A 467 -28.22 1.22 11.22
CA PRO A 467 -28.40 0.60 12.52
C PRO A 467 -28.11 -0.91 12.46
N ALA A 468 -27.70 -1.49 13.59
CA ALA A 468 -27.33 -2.91 13.66
C ALA A 468 -28.46 -3.85 13.19
N GLU A 469 -29.73 -3.51 13.51
CA GLU A 469 -30.89 -4.26 13.05
C GLU A 469 -31.05 -4.24 11.52
N ALA A 470 -30.76 -3.12 10.88
CA ALA A 470 -30.79 -3.00 9.42
C ALA A 470 -29.71 -3.89 8.78
N LEU A 471 -28.52 -3.93 9.39
CA LEU A 471 -27.43 -4.78 8.93
C LEU A 471 -27.77 -6.28 9.04
N LEU A 472 -28.46 -6.70 10.12
CA LEU A 472 -28.91 -8.07 10.28
C LEU A 472 -29.90 -8.49 9.18
N ARG A 473 -30.77 -7.57 8.74
CA ARG A 473 -31.68 -7.82 7.61
C ARG A 473 -30.96 -7.97 6.28
N LEU A 474 -29.81 -7.34 6.12
CA LEU A 474 -29.00 -7.41 4.90
C LEU A 474 -27.98 -8.54 4.91
N ALA A 475 -27.70 -9.15 6.06
CA ALA A 475 -26.62 -10.13 6.22
C ALA A 475 -26.62 -11.28 5.18
N PRO A 476 -27.79 -11.84 4.76
CA PRO A 476 -27.83 -12.86 3.72
C PRO A 476 -27.34 -12.39 2.34
N ASP A 477 -27.50 -11.10 2.04
CA ASP A 477 -27.14 -10.49 0.74
C ASP A 477 -25.71 -9.94 0.73
N LEU A 478 -25.04 -9.87 1.88
CA LEU A 478 -23.69 -9.33 2.00
C LEU A 478 -22.57 -10.38 1.85
N ALA A 479 -22.87 -11.49 1.18
CA ALA A 479 -21.87 -12.49 0.83
C ALA A 479 -20.85 -11.89 -0.16
N LEU A 480 -19.57 -12.08 0.11
CA LEU A 480 -18.46 -11.65 -0.74
C LEU A 480 -18.17 -12.71 -1.83
N ALA A 481 -17.74 -12.25 -3.03
CA ALA A 481 -17.39 -13.09 -4.16
C ALA A 481 -15.99 -13.68 -4.05
#